data_fd05bd7caf0da146d764625ecad0ff05
#
_entry.id   fd05bd7caf0da146d764625ecad0ff05
#
_cell.length_a   1.000
_cell.length_b   1.000
_cell.length_c   1.000
_cell.angle_alpha   90.00
_cell.angle_beta   90.00
_cell.angle_gamma   90.00
#
_symmetry.space_group_name_H-M   'P 1'
#
loop_
_entity.id
_entity.type
_entity.pdbx_description
1 polymer ?
#
loop_
_entity_poly.entity_id
_entity_poly.type
_entity_poly.pdbx_seq_one_letter_code
_entity_poly.pdbx_strand_id
1 'polypeptide(L)'
;MLWFPTLEARSYQQYRHSNDGMDVSQFLSVFSDDGNLLPEVYQALKIAAEYNMVVGTGHLSSREGLAVVRAARECGVEHVVLTHADNPANEYSLEEQYQAVQEGAMVEHCYLPAIIRERL
;
A
#
# COMPACT_ATOMS: atom_id res chain seq x y z
N MET A 1 -0.65 12.48 8.99
CA MET A 1 -0.45 11.17 8.33
C MET A 1 -0.61 11.34 6.83
N LEU A 2 0.25 10.74 6.05
CA LEU A 2 0.13 10.66 4.59
C LEU A 2 -0.36 9.26 4.21
N TRP A 3 -1.46 9.19 3.48
CA TRP A 3 -1.99 7.95 2.95
C TRP A 3 -1.70 7.83 1.45
N PHE A 4 -1.15 6.71 1.03
CA PHE A 4 -1.12 6.35 -0.38
C PHE A 4 -2.53 6.02 -0.88
N PRO A 5 -2.76 5.94 -2.21
CA PRO A 5 -4.10 5.77 -2.76
C PRO A 5 -4.91 4.64 -2.09
N THR A 6 -6.16 4.93 -1.82
CA THR A 6 -7.14 3.98 -1.25
C THR A 6 -8.11 3.51 -2.33
N LEU A 7 -9.29 4.11 -2.42
CA LEU A 7 -10.29 3.75 -3.45
C LEU A 7 -9.81 4.05 -4.88
N GLU A 8 -8.92 5.02 -5.03
CA GLU A 8 -8.33 5.38 -6.32
C GLU A 8 -7.11 4.54 -6.71
N ALA A 9 -6.68 3.61 -5.85
CA ALA A 9 -5.57 2.72 -6.17
C ALA A 9 -5.97 1.77 -7.31
N ARG A 10 -5.16 1.75 -8.36
CA ARG A 10 -5.43 0.90 -9.54
C ARG A 10 -5.49 -0.58 -9.17
N SER A 11 -4.56 -1.06 -8.34
CA SER A 11 -4.54 -2.45 -7.87
C SER A 11 -5.81 -2.82 -7.08
N TYR A 12 -6.32 -1.90 -6.25
CA TYR A 12 -7.58 -2.09 -5.53
C TYR A 12 -8.77 -2.20 -6.49
N GLN A 13 -8.83 -1.34 -7.50
CA GLN A 13 -9.88 -1.40 -8.51
C GLN A 13 -9.77 -2.65 -9.40
N GLN A 14 -8.56 -3.09 -9.72
CA GLN A 14 -8.33 -4.37 -10.40
C GLN A 14 -8.90 -5.55 -9.60
N TYR A 15 -8.69 -5.57 -8.30
CA TYR A 15 -9.26 -6.59 -7.42
C TYR A 15 -10.79 -6.54 -7.43
N ARG A 16 -11.39 -5.35 -7.27
CA ARG A 16 -12.84 -5.17 -7.23
C ARG A 16 -13.53 -5.52 -8.54
N HIS A 17 -12.88 -5.27 -9.66
CA HIS A 17 -13.43 -5.44 -11.01
C HIS A 17 -12.81 -6.62 -11.76
N SER A 18 -12.26 -7.60 -11.03
CA SER A 18 -11.60 -8.77 -11.63
C SER A 18 -12.50 -9.60 -12.53
N ASN A 19 -13.82 -9.55 -12.35
CA ASN A 19 -14.80 -10.38 -13.05
C ASN A 19 -15.70 -9.62 -14.03
N ASP A 20 -15.63 -8.30 -14.10
CA ASP A 20 -16.54 -7.49 -14.94
C ASP A 20 -15.87 -6.80 -16.14
N GLY A 21 -14.54 -6.91 -16.26
CA GLY A 21 -13.79 -6.36 -17.40
C GLY A 21 -13.71 -4.84 -17.43
N MET A 22 -13.98 -4.15 -16.32
CA MET A 22 -13.86 -2.69 -16.25
C MET A 22 -12.43 -2.25 -16.54
N ASP A 23 -12.26 -1.21 -17.37
CA ASP A 23 -10.97 -0.56 -17.57
C ASP A 23 -10.59 0.28 -16.35
N VAL A 24 -9.51 -0.14 -15.68
CA VAL A 24 -8.99 0.52 -14.46
C VAL A 24 -7.75 1.37 -14.72
N SER A 25 -7.36 1.56 -15.98
CA SER A 25 -6.15 2.32 -16.35
C SER A 25 -6.16 3.78 -15.89
N GLN A 26 -7.33 4.35 -15.69
CA GLN A 26 -7.54 5.72 -15.21
C GLN A 26 -7.21 5.90 -13.72
N PHE A 27 -7.14 4.80 -12.94
CA PHE A 27 -6.84 4.86 -11.51
C PHE A 27 -5.34 4.98 -11.25
N LEU A 28 -4.98 5.43 -10.03
CA LEU A 28 -3.62 5.77 -9.66
C LEU A 28 -2.76 4.52 -9.44
N SER A 29 -1.57 4.51 -10.02
CA SER A 29 -0.52 3.54 -9.74
C SER A 29 0.68 4.25 -9.14
N VAL A 30 1.39 3.57 -8.24
CA VAL A 30 2.67 4.05 -7.72
C VAL A 30 3.84 3.64 -8.62
N PHE A 31 3.60 2.73 -9.55
CA PHE A 31 4.59 2.27 -10.53
C PHE A 31 4.40 2.94 -11.89
N SER A 32 5.52 3.21 -12.54
CA SER A 32 5.57 3.47 -13.98
C SER A 32 5.40 2.17 -14.77
N ASP A 33 5.25 2.28 -16.09
CA ASP A 33 5.04 1.12 -16.96
C ASP A 33 6.23 0.13 -16.95
N ASP A 34 7.43 0.59 -16.59
CA ASP A 34 8.62 -0.26 -16.43
C ASP A 34 8.72 -0.96 -15.06
N GLY A 35 7.76 -0.75 -14.17
CA GLY A 35 7.67 -1.40 -12.86
C GLY A 35 8.49 -0.73 -11.75
N ASN A 36 9.05 0.46 -12.00
CA ASN A 36 9.73 1.26 -10.99
C ASN A 36 8.76 2.22 -10.30
N LEU A 37 9.04 2.59 -9.04
CA LEU A 37 8.28 3.64 -8.37
C LEU A 37 8.41 4.96 -9.13
N LEU A 38 7.28 5.67 -9.23
CA LEU A 38 7.23 6.99 -9.84
C LEU A 38 8.08 7.99 -9.04
N PRO A 39 8.75 8.97 -9.71
CA PRO A 39 9.48 10.03 -9.01
C PRO A 39 8.64 10.80 -8.00
N GLU A 40 7.35 10.99 -8.28
CA GLU A 40 6.39 11.67 -7.41
C GLU A 40 6.20 10.95 -6.08
N VAL A 41 6.32 9.60 -6.05
CA VAL A 41 6.29 8.81 -4.83
C VAL A 41 7.45 9.21 -3.91
N TYR A 42 8.66 9.29 -4.44
CA TYR A 42 9.83 9.73 -3.67
C TYR A 42 9.70 11.17 -3.19
N GLN A 43 9.14 12.06 -4.00
CA GLN A 43 8.88 13.45 -3.61
C GLN A 43 7.92 13.52 -2.43
N ALA A 44 6.80 12.78 -2.49
CA ALA A 44 5.84 12.72 -1.40
C ALA A 44 6.46 12.15 -0.11
N LEU A 45 7.27 11.10 -0.22
CA LEU A 45 7.95 10.48 0.92
C LEU A 45 8.98 11.41 1.56
N LYS A 46 9.72 12.18 0.77
CA LYS A 46 10.67 13.20 1.28
C LYS A 46 9.95 14.27 2.07
N ILE A 47 8.81 14.75 1.56
CA ILE A 47 7.97 15.71 2.28
C ILE A 47 7.45 15.10 3.58
N ALA A 48 6.97 13.86 3.54
CA ALA A 48 6.50 13.16 4.74
C ALA A 48 7.61 13.04 5.80
N ALA A 49 8.84 12.73 5.39
CA ALA A 49 10.00 12.66 6.28
C ALA A 49 10.32 14.04 6.89
N GLU A 50 10.32 15.11 6.07
CA GLU A 50 10.60 16.47 6.53
C GLU A 50 9.62 16.93 7.61
N TYR A 51 8.35 16.57 7.48
CA TYR A 51 7.29 16.93 8.44
C TYR A 51 7.01 15.87 9.49
N ASN A 52 7.86 14.86 9.65
CA ASN A 52 7.68 13.74 10.59
C ASN A 52 6.29 13.08 10.49
N MET A 53 5.80 12.89 9.27
CA MET A 53 4.50 12.28 9.04
C MET A 53 4.59 10.76 9.10
N VAL A 54 3.55 10.13 9.64
CA VAL A 54 3.32 8.70 9.48
C VAL A 54 2.82 8.44 8.06
N VAL A 55 3.37 7.43 7.39
CA VAL A 55 2.97 7.03 6.04
C VAL A 55 2.17 5.73 6.10
N GLY A 56 0.97 5.72 5.54
CA GLY A 56 0.14 4.52 5.37
C GLY A 56 0.13 4.06 3.92
N THR A 57 0.21 2.75 3.69
CA THR A 57 0.23 2.18 2.33
C THR A 57 -1.14 2.20 1.65
N GLY A 58 -2.21 2.48 2.38
CA GLY A 58 -3.55 2.56 1.80
C GLY A 58 -4.03 1.21 1.25
N HIS A 59 -4.65 1.23 0.08
CA HIS A 59 -5.12 0.03 -0.60
C HIS A 59 -4.19 -0.44 -1.74
N LEU A 60 -2.90 -0.13 -1.62
CA LEU A 60 -1.90 -0.67 -2.53
C LEU A 60 -1.80 -2.19 -2.39
N SER A 61 -1.47 -2.88 -3.49
CA SER A 61 -1.12 -4.30 -3.43
C SER A 61 0.13 -4.54 -2.56
N SER A 62 0.36 -5.78 -2.15
CA SER A 62 1.54 -6.13 -1.36
C SER A 62 2.85 -5.73 -2.05
N ARG A 63 2.96 -5.98 -3.34
CA ARG A 63 4.14 -5.58 -4.13
C ARG A 63 4.39 -4.07 -4.11
N GLU A 64 3.33 -3.29 -4.33
CA GLU A 64 3.41 -1.83 -4.30
C GLU A 64 3.72 -1.32 -2.89
N GLY A 65 3.04 -1.85 -1.89
CA GLY A 65 3.22 -1.45 -0.49
C GLY A 65 4.62 -1.74 0.02
N LEU A 66 5.20 -2.89 -0.29
CA LEU A 66 6.59 -3.22 0.09
C LEU A 66 7.59 -2.29 -0.60
N ALA A 67 7.36 -1.94 -1.87
CA ALA A 67 8.20 -0.97 -2.57
C ALA A 67 8.15 0.42 -1.90
N VAL A 68 6.96 0.85 -1.47
CA VAL A 68 6.76 2.10 -0.73
C VAL A 68 7.46 2.06 0.63
N VAL A 69 7.37 0.95 1.36
CA VAL A 69 8.08 0.79 2.66
C VAL A 69 9.58 1.00 2.49
N ARG A 70 10.20 0.37 1.49
CA ARG A 70 11.64 0.52 1.22
C ARG A 70 11.99 1.95 0.85
N ALA A 71 11.25 2.54 -0.08
CA ALA A 71 11.45 3.92 -0.50
C ALA A 71 11.27 4.91 0.67
N ALA A 72 10.31 4.67 1.55
CA ALA A 72 10.08 5.47 2.74
C ALA A 72 11.30 5.44 3.68
N ARG A 73 11.89 4.25 3.89
CA ARG A 73 13.15 4.11 4.66
C ARG A 73 14.29 4.89 4.02
N GLU A 74 14.47 4.77 2.73
CA GLU A 74 15.49 5.51 1.98
C GLU A 74 15.31 7.02 2.09
N CYS A 75 14.07 7.49 2.13
CA CYS A 75 13.72 8.92 2.28
C CYS A 75 13.78 9.44 3.72
N GLY A 76 13.99 8.57 4.72
CA GLY A 76 14.07 8.96 6.12
C GLY A 76 12.73 9.05 6.85
N VAL A 77 11.67 8.43 6.32
CA VAL A 77 10.39 8.31 7.02
C VAL A 77 10.55 7.35 8.20
N GLU A 78 10.23 7.81 9.41
CA GLU A 78 10.41 7.01 10.64
C GLU A 78 9.30 5.96 10.82
N HIS A 79 8.07 6.30 10.46
CA HIS A 79 6.90 5.46 10.74
C HIS A 79 6.10 5.17 9.48
N VAL A 80 6.06 3.90 9.08
CA VAL A 80 5.26 3.39 7.96
C VAL A 80 4.31 2.33 8.48
N VAL A 81 3.07 2.36 8.04
CA VAL A 81 2.03 1.40 8.39
C VAL A 81 1.57 0.66 7.14
N LEU A 82 1.66 -0.67 7.16
CA LEU A 82 0.95 -1.52 6.22
C LEU A 82 -0.53 -1.47 6.57
N THR A 83 -1.29 -0.72 5.80
CA THR A 83 -2.72 -0.54 6.03
C THR A 83 -3.49 -1.80 5.67
N HIS A 84 -4.34 -2.28 6.59
CA HIS A 84 -5.23 -3.42 6.32
C HIS A 84 -4.50 -4.63 5.72
N ALA A 85 -3.38 -5.04 6.29
CA ALA A 85 -2.52 -6.09 5.73
C ALA A 85 -3.24 -7.43 5.51
N ASP A 86 -4.32 -7.67 6.25
CA ASP A 86 -5.17 -8.84 6.15
C ASP A 86 -6.35 -8.68 5.17
N ASN A 87 -6.49 -7.52 4.52
CA ASN A 87 -7.54 -7.30 3.53
C ASN A 87 -7.20 -8.07 2.24
N PRO A 88 -8.14 -8.89 1.71
CA PRO A 88 -7.91 -9.65 0.47
C PRO A 88 -7.48 -8.80 -0.73
N ALA A 89 -7.88 -7.52 -0.78
CA ALA A 89 -7.49 -6.62 -1.85
C ALA A 89 -6.00 -6.22 -1.81
N ASN A 90 -5.37 -6.25 -0.63
CA ASN A 90 -3.96 -5.92 -0.44
C ASN A 90 -3.05 -7.15 -0.57
N GLU A 91 -3.55 -8.32 -0.21
CA GLU A 91 -2.91 -9.63 -0.39
C GLU A 91 -1.51 -9.79 0.24
N TYR A 92 -1.24 -9.20 1.40
CA TYR A 92 0.02 -9.43 2.10
C TYR A 92 0.08 -10.83 2.70
N SER A 93 1.02 -11.65 2.23
CA SER A 93 1.35 -12.91 2.90
C SER A 93 2.02 -12.65 4.25
N LEU A 94 2.08 -13.66 5.11
CA LEU A 94 2.80 -13.55 6.39
C LEU A 94 4.28 -13.23 6.18
N GLU A 95 4.90 -13.82 5.16
CA GLU A 95 6.29 -13.57 4.82
C GLU A 95 6.52 -12.11 4.41
N GLU A 96 5.63 -11.56 3.59
CA GLU A 96 5.67 -10.15 3.19
C GLU A 96 5.46 -9.20 4.38
N GLN A 97 4.56 -9.55 5.31
CA GLN A 97 4.38 -8.80 6.55
C GLN A 97 5.65 -8.84 7.41
N TYR A 98 6.30 -9.99 7.56
CA TYR A 98 7.58 -10.11 8.25
C TYR A 98 8.67 -9.26 7.59
N GLN A 99 8.75 -9.30 6.28
CA GLN A 99 9.70 -8.50 5.52
C GLN A 99 9.49 -7.00 5.78
N ALA A 100 8.26 -6.54 5.74
CA ALA A 100 7.94 -5.14 6.03
C ALA A 100 8.34 -4.73 7.45
N VAL A 101 8.10 -5.59 8.44
CA VAL A 101 8.51 -5.35 9.84
C VAL A 101 10.03 -5.27 9.97
N GLN A 102 10.78 -6.13 9.29
CA GLN A 102 12.24 -6.07 9.26
C GLN A 102 12.75 -4.77 8.64
N GLU A 103 12.00 -4.19 7.72
CA GLU A 103 12.29 -2.90 7.12
C GLU A 103 11.74 -1.72 7.96
N GLY A 104 11.19 -1.99 9.14
CA GLY A 104 10.75 -1.00 10.12
C GLY A 104 9.30 -0.54 9.99
N ALA A 105 8.47 -1.22 9.19
CA ALA A 105 7.05 -0.94 9.12
C ALA A 105 6.28 -1.56 10.28
N MET A 106 5.16 -0.95 10.63
CA MET A 106 4.13 -1.54 11.49
C MET A 106 3.06 -2.20 10.62
N VAL A 107 2.52 -3.32 11.09
CA VAL A 107 1.46 -4.04 10.38
C VAL A 107 0.13 -3.76 11.06
N GLU A 108 -0.84 -3.26 10.30
CA GLU A 108 -2.19 -3.00 10.79
C GLU A 108 -3.12 -4.14 10.36
N HIS A 109 -3.78 -4.74 11.34
CA HIS A 109 -4.87 -5.69 11.11
C HIS A 109 -6.19 -5.05 11.52
N CYS A 110 -7.17 -5.05 10.60
CA CYS A 110 -8.50 -4.54 10.87
C CYS A 110 -9.48 -5.65 11.18
N TYR A 111 -10.44 -5.37 12.05
CA TYR A 111 -11.45 -6.36 12.42
C TYR A 111 -12.48 -6.61 11.30
N LEU A 112 -12.65 -5.66 10.39
CA LEU A 112 -13.64 -5.75 9.31
C LEU A 112 -13.51 -7.01 8.42
N PRO A 113 -12.31 -7.44 7.99
CA PRO A 113 -12.16 -8.66 7.20
C PRO A 113 -12.63 -9.91 7.93
N ALA A 114 -12.47 -9.98 9.25
CA ALA A 114 -12.97 -11.10 10.05
C ALA A 114 -14.49 -11.17 10.03
N ILE A 115 -15.18 -10.03 10.15
CA ILE A 115 -16.65 -9.96 10.10
C ILE A 115 -17.17 -10.34 8.70
N ILE A 116 -16.49 -9.88 7.65
CA ILE A 116 -16.93 -10.15 6.27
C ILE A 116 -16.75 -11.63 5.93
N ARG A 117 -15.69 -12.27 6.39
CA ARG A 117 -15.44 -13.70 6.15
C ARG A 117 -16.52 -14.60 6.74
N GLU A 118 -17.11 -14.22 7.86
CA GLU A 118 -18.21 -14.97 8.47
C GLU A 118 -19.53 -14.90 7.66
N ARG A 119 -19.64 -13.94 6.75
CA ARG A 119 -20.83 -13.73 5.92
C ARG A 119 -20.70 -14.30 4.50
N LEU A 120 -19.53 -14.75 4.17
CA LEU A 120 -19.24 -15.41 2.89
C LEU A 120 -19.22 -16.92 3.04
#